data_6fbcf7c70db858067b9ec7ceeaabd8c1
#
_entry.id   6fbcf7c70db858067b9ec7ceeaabd8c1
#
_cell.length_a   1.000
_cell.length_b   1.000
_cell.length_c   1.000
_cell.angle_alpha   90.00
_cell.angle_beta   90.00
_cell.angle_gamma   90.00
#
_symmetry.space_group_name_H-M   'P 1'
#
loop_
_entity.id
_entity.type
_entity.pdbx_description
1 polymer ?
#
loop_
_entity_poly.entity_id
_entity_poly.type
_entity_poly.pdbx_seq_one_letter_code
_entity_poly.pdbx_strand_id
1 'polypeptide(L)'
;MASIISALTTAQIASLSTASIVGLSTEDWAAFNTEQLQALTTVQIPVIATIGIRTLNTANIAALTTEQVVALNTTHVAALSTTQVGVLNTEQVSSIETSDLRGLATSQVAALNTSQISSLTTEQIVALSTGQVASLTTNQFANLTTAQVAAIETTDIRAITTAHAAALNTAQAAALNTNQVAALETSDLRAFNTANIAALTTEQIAALATSHVGSLSTAQVAAFTTEQVAALNTKDIVALTSAQVAALNTAQVTALNTAQIAALETTDLRAVTTAGTQALTTEQVAALNTAQAASLTTAQVAALTTEQAAAIETTDIKALTTAQVAALNTANVAALTTDQVANLTTAQVAVVMPA
;
A
#
# COMPACT_ATOMS: atom_id res chain seq x y z
N MET A 1 -52.37 24.38 -2.69
CA MET A 1 -52.91 24.87 -1.41
C MET A 1 -51.70 25.19 -0.53
N ALA A 2 -51.75 26.22 0.30
CA ALA A 2 -50.64 26.46 1.22
C ALA A 2 -50.50 25.29 2.21
N SER A 3 -49.27 24.83 2.45
CA SER A 3 -48.98 23.75 3.41
C SER A 3 -49.46 24.11 4.82
N ILE A 4 -50.10 23.18 5.50
CA ILE A 4 -50.50 23.33 6.89
C ILE A 4 -49.31 23.19 7.85
N ILE A 5 -48.19 22.58 7.38
CA ILE A 5 -47.02 22.25 8.22
C ILE A 5 -46.45 23.52 8.88
N SER A 6 -46.37 24.64 8.15
CA SER A 6 -45.81 25.89 8.68
C SER A 6 -46.62 26.47 9.86
N ALA A 7 -47.86 26.02 10.06
CA ALA A 7 -48.73 26.45 11.17
C ALA A 7 -48.68 25.51 12.39
N LEU A 8 -48.05 24.32 12.24
CA LEU A 8 -47.98 23.30 13.32
C LEU A 8 -46.83 23.59 14.28
N THR A 9 -47.10 23.40 15.56
CA THR A 9 -46.04 23.39 16.59
C THR A 9 -45.24 22.09 16.56
N THR A 10 -44.05 22.08 17.14
CA THR A 10 -43.21 20.88 17.29
C THR A 10 -43.95 19.73 17.99
N ALA A 11 -44.75 20.04 19.02
CA ALA A 11 -45.56 19.05 19.71
C ALA A 11 -46.66 18.43 18.80
N GLN A 12 -47.25 19.23 17.93
CA GLN A 12 -48.22 18.74 16.96
C GLN A 12 -47.55 17.88 15.88
N ILE A 13 -46.36 18.24 15.40
CA ILE A 13 -45.55 17.43 14.48
C ILE A 13 -45.23 16.09 15.11
N ALA A 14 -44.74 16.06 16.34
CA ALA A 14 -44.41 14.80 17.05
C ALA A 14 -45.66 13.90 17.25
N SER A 15 -46.85 14.48 17.32
CA SER A 15 -48.10 13.74 17.49
C SER A 15 -48.76 13.25 16.19
N LEU A 16 -48.22 13.61 15.01
CA LEU A 16 -48.77 13.14 13.74
C LEU A 16 -48.68 11.64 13.65
N SER A 17 -49.72 10.98 13.16
CA SER A 17 -49.69 9.55 12.92
C SER A 17 -48.75 9.22 11.74
N THR A 18 -48.24 8.00 11.70
CA THR A 18 -47.46 7.51 10.56
C THR A 18 -48.25 7.59 9.25
N ALA A 19 -49.56 7.36 9.28
CA ALA A 19 -50.43 7.54 8.11
C ALA A 19 -50.47 9.02 7.63
N SER A 20 -50.46 9.97 8.59
CA SER A 20 -50.38 11.40 8.24
C SER A 20 -49.04 11.75 7.60
N ILE A 21 -47.91 11.20 8.10
CA ILE A 21 -46.57 11.39 7.56
C ILE A 21 -46.49 10.85 6.12
N VAL A 22 -46.99 9.65 5.86
CA VAL A 22 -47.05 9.05 4.51
C VAL A 22 -47.85 9.90 3.53
N GLY A 23 -48.89 10.60 4.01
CA GLY A 23 -49.76 11.43 3.20
C GLY A 23 -49.26 12.85 2.89
N LEU A 24 -48.09 13.26 3.43
CA LEU A 24 -47.55 14.59 3.19
C LEU A 24 -47.10 14.77 1.72
N SER A 25 -47.46 15.90 1.17
CA SER A 25 -47.07 16.30 -0.19
C SER A 25 -45.64 16.89 -0.22
N THR A 26 -45.12 17.10 -1.42
CA THR A 26 -43.84 17.79 -1.60
C THR A 26 -43.87 19.22 -1.07
N GLU A 27 -45.01 19.95 -1.19
CA GLU A 27 -45.17 21.29 -0.62
C GLU A 27 -45.15 21.27 0.91
N ASP A 28 -45.67 20.19 1.52
CA ASP A 28 -45.61 20.00 2.96
C ASP A 28 -44.16 19.75 3.42
N TRP A 29 -43.42 18.87 2.76
CA TRP A 29 -42.00 18.63 3.07
C TRP A 29 -41.12 19.84 2.86
N ALA A 30 -41.37 20.66 1.84
CA ALA A 30 -40.68 21.93 1.61
C ALA A 30 -40.95 22.99 2.68
N ALA A 31 -42.10 22.89 3.36
CA ALA A 31 -42.53 23.84 4.39
C ALA A 31 -41.95 23.57 5.79
N PHE A 32 -41.35 22.40 6.03
CA PHE A 32 -40.70 22.10 7.30
C PHE A 32 -39.57 23.07 7.60
N ASN A 33 -39.55 23.60 8.78
CA ASN A 33 -38.36 24.22 9.37
C ASN A 33 -37.54 23.20 10.16
N THR A 34 -36.33 23.59 10.59
CA THR A 34 -35.41 22.70 11.27
C THR A 34 -35.96 22.18 12.62
N GLU A 35 -36.62 23.02 13.40
CA GLU A 35 -37.20 22.65 14.70
C GLU A 35 -38.35 21.65 14.53
N GLN A 36 -39.19 21.84 13.53
CA GLN A 36 -40.27 20.91 13.21
C GLN A 36 -39.71 19.57 12.71
N LEU A 37 -38.66 19.61 11.90
CA LEU A 37 -38.02 18.36 11.44
C LEU A 37 -37.41 17.56 12.60
N GLN A 38 -36.71 18.24 13.50
CA GLN A 38 -36.17 17.64 14.73
C GLN A 38 -37.23 17.05 15.65
N ALA A 39 -38.45 17.60 15.59
CA ALA A 39 -39.58 17.08 16.36
C ALA A 39 -40.19 15.77 15.82
N LEU A 40 -39.83 15.35 14.60
CA LEU A 40 -40.24 14.05 14.09
C LEU A 40 -39.62 12.94 14.94
N THR A 41 -40.42 11.96 15.31
CA THR A 41 -39.98 10.82 16.12
C THR A 41 -39.30 9.78 15.25
N THR A 42 -38.49 8.92 15.87
CA THR A 42 -37.82 7.78 15.23
C THR A 42 -38.83 6.75 14.62
N VAL A 43 -40.08 6.77 15.06
CA VAL A 43 -41.18 5.94 14.47
C VAL A 43 -41.71 6.59 13.17
N GLN A 44 -41.67 7.92 13.08
CA GLN A 44 -42.14 8.67 11.91
C GLN A 44 -41.12 8.69 10.78
N ILE A 45 -39.81 8.72 11.08
CA ILE A 45 -38.76 8.79 10.08
C ILE A 45 -38.80 7.65 9.06
N PRO A 46 -38.94 6.36 9.46
CA PRO A 46 -38.93 5.25 8.50
C PRO A 46 -40.04 5.24 7.46
N VAL A 47 -41.16 5.93 7.76
CA VAL A 47 -42.32 5.98 6.86
C VAL A 47 -42.34 7.20 5.93
N ILE A 48 -41.35 8.07 5.99
CA ILE A 48 -41.21 9.19 5.06
C ILE A 48 -41.03 8.62 3.63
N ALA A 49 -41.80 9.12 2.68
CA ALA A 49 -41.58 8.74 1.29
C ALA A 49 -40.24 9.31 0.78
N THR A 50 -39.55 8.60 -0.10
CA THR A 50 -38.27 9.06 -0.68
C THR A 50 -38.34 10.44 -1.33
N ILE A 51 -39.50 10.79 -1.89
CA ILE A 51 -39.73 12.14 -2.42
C ILE A 51 -39.69 13.21 -1.32
N GLY A 52 -40.17 12.88 -0.11
CA GLY A 52 -40.05 13.76 1.05
C GLY A 52 -38.59 14.03 1.41
N ILE A 53 -37.77 12.99 1.52
CA ILE A 53 -36.33 13.11 1.77
C ILE A 53 -35.65 13.99 0.72
N ARG A 54 -35.96 13.79 -0.56
CA ARG A 54 -35.39 14.60 -1.65
C ARG A 54 -35.81 16.06 -1.61
N THR A 55 -37.00 16.36 -1.08
CA THR A 55 -37.58 17.70 -1.02
C THR A 55 -37.01 18.51 0.14
N LEU A 56 -36.53 17.87 1.22
CA LEU A 56 -35.90 18.55 2.34
C LEU A 56 -34.71 19.37 1.87
N ASN A 57 -34.62 20.61 2.31
CA ASN A 57 -33.47 21.46 2.02
C ASN A 57 -32.23 21.05 2.83
N THR A 58 -31.07 21.58 2.48
CA THR A 58 -29.80 21.25 3.13
C THR A 58 -29.77 21.62 4.61
N ALA A 59 -30.42 22.71 5.03
CA ALA A 59 -30.51 23.09 6.43
C ALA A 59 -31.31 22.05 7.24
N ASN A 60 -32.40 21.53 6.67
CA ASN A 60 -33.18 20.47 7.27
C ASN A 60 -32.40 19.16 7.43
N ILE A 61 -31.66 18.76 6.41
CA ILE A 61 -30.82 17.55 6.46
C ILE A 61 -29.70 17.71 7.52
N ALA A 62 -29.04 18.87 7.54
CA ALA A 62 -28.01 19.16 8.54
C ALA A 62 -28.55 19.23 9.98
N ALA A 63 -29.86 19.50 10.15
CA ALA A 63 -30.51 19.59 11.45
C ALA A 63 -31.04 18.23 11.98
N LEU A 64 -31.03 17.15 11.19
CA LEU A 64 -31.43 15.82 11.68
C LEU A 64 -30.61 15.43 12.91
N THR A 65 -31.26 14.87 13.92
CA THR A 65 -30.53 14.30 15.07
C THR A 65 -29.89 12.97 14.68
N THR A 66 -28.90 12.51 15.44
CA THR A 66 -28.27 11.21 15.23
C THR A 66 -29.28 10.06 15.31
N GLU A 67 -30.24 10.13 16.26
CA GLU A 67 -31.32 9.12 16.39
C GLU A 67 -32.23 9.12 15.15
N GLN A 68 -32.48 10.29 14.55
CA GLN A 68 -33.24 10.39 13.31
C GLN A 68 -32.45 9.81 12.13
N VAL A 69 -31.13 10.02 12.09
CA VAL A 69 -30.26 9.44 11.06
C VAL A 69 -30.22 7.91 11.18
N VAL A 70 -30.11 7.37 12.38
CA VAL A 70 -30.21 5.90 12.63
C VAL A 70 -31.58 5.34 12.20
N ALA A 71 -32.67 6.14 12.33
CA ALA A 71 -34.00 5.73 11.91
C ALA A 71 -34.25 5.84 10.37
N LEU A 72 -33.34 6.41 9.61
CA LEU A 72 -33.39 6.33 8.14
C LEU A 72 -33.19 4.86 7.72
N ASN A 73 -33.66 4.55 6.53
CA ASN A 73 -33.43 3.24 5.91
C ASN A 73 -32.61 3.40 4.61
N THR A 74 -32.21 2.27 4.04
CA THR A 74 -31.38 2.23 2.82
C THR A 74 -31.99 3.03 1.65
N THR A 75 -33.33 3.03 1.49
CA THR A 75 -33.98 3.78 0.42
C THR A 75 -33.95 5.27 0.66
N HIS A 76 -33.98 5.70 1.94
CA HIS A 76 -33.84 7.12 2.31
C HIS A 76 -32.43 7.62 2.05
N VAL A 77 -31.42 6.87 2.48
CA VAL A 77 -30.01 7.21 2.30
C VAL A 77 -29.68 7.26 0.80
N ALA A 78 -30.16 6.29 0.03
CA ALA A 78 -30.02 6.29 -1.43
C ALA A 78 -30.74 7.47 -2.13
N ALA A 79 -31.82 8.00 -1.50
CA ALA A 79 -32.59 9.10 -2.07
C ALA A 79 -31.97 10.48 -1.83
N LEU A 80 -31.02 10.63 -0.91
CA LEU A 80 -30.31 11.89 -0.67
C LEU A 80 -29.59 12.37 -1.93
N SER A 81 -29.63 13.65 -2.21
CA SER A 81 -28.77 14.25 -3.23
C SER A 81 -27.32 14.34 -2.75
N THR A 82 -26.39 14.50 -3.66
CA THR A 82 -24.96 14.73 -3.32
C THR A 82 -24.78 15.96 -2.45
N THR A 83 -25.58 17.01 -2.69
CA THR A 83 -25.57 18.24 -1.87
C THR A 83 -26.07 17.94 -0.45
N GLN A 84 -27.12 17.13 -0.29
CA GLN A 84 -27.65 16.74 1.01
C GLN A 84 -26.66 15.86 1.79
N VAL A 85 -26.00 14.92 1.12
CA VAL A 85 -24.93 14.12 1.74
C VAL A 85 -23.77 15.00 2.20
N GLY A 86 -23.37 15.98 1.39
CA GLY A 86 -22.24 16.87 1.70
C GLY A 86 -22.46 17.80 2.89
N VAL A 87 -23.72 18.03 3.34
CA VAL A 87 -24.01 18.87 4.52
C VAL A 87 -24.21 18.09 5.82
N LEU A 88 -24.22 16.76 5.78
CA LEU A 88 -24.23 15.95 7.00
C LEU A 88 -22.99 16.27 7.83
N ASN A 89 -23.14 16.36 9.14
CA ASN A 89 -21.99 16.49 10.04
C ASN A 89 -21.33 15.11 10.29
N THR A 90 -20.17 15.11 10.96
CA THR A 90 -19.40 13.90 11.22
C THR A 90 -20.13 12.88 12.10
N GLU A 91 -20.91 13.37 13.09
CA GLU A 91 -21.70 12.51 13.97
C GLU A 91 -22.86 11.84 13.22
N GLN A 92 -23.53 12.61 12.35
CA GLN A 92 -24.59 12.07 11.49
C GLN A 92 -24.04 11.00 10.56
N VAL A 93 -22.88 11.24 9.91
CA VAL A 93 -22.26 10.27 8.98
C VAL A 93 -21.85 9.00 9.73
N SER A 94 -21.22 9.12 10.90
CA SER A 94 -20.84 7.95 11.70
C SER A 94 -22.03 7.20 12.30
N SER A 95 -23.23 7.82 12.36
CA SER A 95 -24.46 7.20 12.84
C SER A 95 -25.25 6.46 11.74
N ILE A 96 -24.90 6.60 10.46
CA ILE A 96 -25.55 5.85 9.38
C ILE A 96 -25.28 4.34 9.59
N GLU A 97 -26.32 3.53 9.59
CA GLU A 97 -26.14 2.09 9.70
C GLU A 97 -25.36 1.51 8.51
N THR A 98 -24.55 0.48 8.75
CA THR A 98 -23.70 -0.14 7.72
C THR A 98 -24.50 -0.67 6.53
N SER A 99 -25.70 -1.20 6.79
CA SER A 99 -26.66 -1.64 5.76
C SER A 99 -27.08 -0.48 4.84
N ASP A 100 -27.26 0.70 5.43
CA ASP A 100 -27.77 1.87 4.72
C ASP A 100 -26.66 2.61 3.98
N LEU A 101 -25.45 2.60 4.53
CA LEU A 101 -24.28 3.14 3.87
C LEU A 101 -24.01 2.46 2.52
N ARG A 102 -24.28 1.14 2.42
CA ARG A 102 -24.22 0.38 1.16
C ARG A 102 -25.23 0.87 0.12
N GLY A 103 -26.32 1.51 0.56
CA GLY A 103 -27.32 2.09 -0.33
C GLY A 103 -26.88 3.39 -1.01
N LEU A 104 -25.82 4.04 -0.54
CA LEU A 104 -25.27 5.24 -1.18
C LEU A 104 -24.74 4.90 -2.59
N ALA A 105 -25.11 5.71 -3.57
CA ALA A 105 -24.49 5.67 -4.88
C ALA A 105 -23.00 6.12 -4.78
N THR A 106 -22.19 5.67 -5.71
CA THR A 106 -20.76 6.05 -5.80
C THR A 106 -20.58 7.58 -5.87
N SER A 107 -21.48 8.29 -6.56
CA SER A 107 -21.47 9.76 -6.61
C SER A 107 -21.76 10.43 -5.27
N GLN A 108 -22.57 9.79 -4.41
CA GLN A 108 -22.83 10.28 -3.06
C GLN A 108 -21.64 10.05 -2.15
N VAL A 109 -20.97 8.89 -2.25
CA VAL A 109 -19.72 8.61 -1.52
C VAL A 109 -18.62 9.61 -1.94
N ALA A 110 -18.47 9.86 -3.23
CA ALA A 110 -17.53 10.85 -3.75
C ALA A 110 -17.85 12.31 -3.33
N ALA A 111 -19.10 12.60 -2.94
CA ALA A 111 -19.53 13.90 -2.46
C ALA A 111 -19.29 14.14 -0.95
N LEU A 112 -18.95 13.11 -0.18
CA LEU A 112 -18.54 13.25 1.20
C LEU A 112 -17.25 14.08 1.27
N ASN A 113 -17.16 15.00 2.22
CA ASN A 113 -15.92 15.74 2.45
C ASN A 113 -14.92 14.90 3.27
N THR A 114 -13.68 15.38 3.36
CA THR A 114 -12.60 14.63 4.05
C THR A 114 -12.87 14.40 5.54
N SER A 115 -13.50 15.36 6.23
CA SER A 115 -13.88 15.21 7.64
C SER A 115 -14.96 14.14 7.82
N GLN A 116 -15.92 14.07 6.90
CA GLN A 116 -16.95 13.04 6.90
C GLN A 116 -16.35 11.64 6.63
N ILE A 117 -15.42 11.54 5.67
CA ILE A 117 -14.73 10.27 5.37
C ILE A 117 -13.91 9.81 6.57
N SER A 118 -13.15 10.70 7.20
CA SER A 118 -12.33 10.33 8.37
C SER A 118 -13.16 10.02 9.62
N SER A 119 -14.45 10.41 9.67
CA SER A 119 -15.37 10.07 10.75
C SER A 119 -16.08 8.72 10.59
N LEU A 120 -16.01 8.09 9.42
CA LEU A 120 -16.55 6.74 9.24
C LEU A 120 -15.88 5.76 10.20
N THR A 121 -16.68 4.89 10.80
CA THR A 121 -16.16 3.81 11.65
C THR A 121 -15.47 2.73 10.80
N THR A 122 -14.65 1.89 11.42
CA THR A 122 -14.02 0.75 10.73
C THR A 122 -15.06 -0.23 10.19
N GLU A 123 -16.16 -0.44 10.90
CA GLU A 123 -17.28 -1.27 10.45
C GLU A 123 -17.97 -0.67 9.21
N GLN A 124 -18.07 0.65 9.17
CA GLN A 124 -18.60 1.35 8.00
C GLN A 124 -17.66 1.25 6.80
N ILE A 125 -16.34 1.32 7.01
CA ILE A 125 -15.35 1.09 5.94
C ILE A 125 -15.45 -0.35 5.39
N VAL A 126 -15.54 -1.36 6.26
CA VAL A 126 -15.76 -2.77 5.86
C VAL A 126 -17.09 -2.94 5.10
N ALA A 127 -18.10 -2.16 5.45
CA ALA A 127 -19.41 -2.24 4.81
C ALA A 127 -19.46 -1.59 3.41
N LEU A 128 -18.50 -0.75 3.04
CA LEU A 128 -18.46 -0.17 1.70
C LEU A 128 -18.33 -1.28 0.64
N SER A 129 -19.03 -1.12 -0.46
CA SER A 129 -18.82 -2.00 -1.61
C SER A 129 -17.54 -1.64 -2.36
N THR A 130 -17.00 -2.59 -3.10
CA THR A 130 -15.83 -2.39 -3.98
C THR A 130 -15.99 -1.17 -4.90
N GLY A 131 -17.18 -0.97 -5.47
CA GLY A 131 -17.47 0.21 -6.30
C GLY A 131 -17.43 1.52 -5.52
N GLN A 132 -17.87 1.52 -4.27
CA GLN A 132 -17.83 2.69 -3.40
C GLN A 132 -16.38 3.03 -2.99
N VAL A 133 -15.57 2.03 -2.62
CA VAL A 133 -14.14 2.23 -2.33
C VAL A 133 -13.39 2.77 -3.56
N ALA A 134 -13.63 2.19 -4.73
CA ALA A 134 -13.03 2.65 -5.98
C ALA A 134 -13.47 4.06 -6.40
N SER A 135 -14.62 4.53 -5.92
CA SER A 135 -15.15 5.87 -6.22
C SER A 135 -14.68 6.97 -5.27
N LEU A 136 -13.97 6.63 -4.21
CA LEU A 136 -13.34 7.62 -3.35
C LEU A 136 -12.43 8.52 -4.21
N THR A 137 -12.45 9.80 -3.95
CA THR A 137 -11.47 10.70 -4.57
C THR A 137 -10.09 10.48 -3.94
N THR A 138 -9.03 10.83 -4.65
CA THR A 138 -7.66 10.78 -4.11
C THR A 138 -7.53 11.55 -2.80
N ASN A 139 -8.22 12.69 -2.69
CA ASN A 139 -8.21 13.50 -1.46
C ASN A 139 -8.93 12.80 -0.30
N GLN A 140 -10.06 12.13 -0.56
CA GLN A 140 -10.74 11.32 0.44
C GLN A 140 -9.86 10.15 0.90
N PHE A 141 -9.25 9.44 -0.05
CA PHE A 141 -8.38 8.29 0.24
C PHE A 141 -7.15 8.69 1.06
N ALA A 142 -6.52 9.82 0.73
CA ALA A 142 -5.39 10.39 1.48
C ALA A 142 -5.75 10.81 2.92
N ASN A 143 -7.04 11.07 3.20
CA ASN A 143 -7.53 11.48 4.51
C ASN A 143 -8.17 10.34 5.32
N LEU A 144 -8.14 9.10 4.83
CA LEU A 144 -8.48 7.94 5.66
C LEU A 144 -7.50 7.85 6.84
N THR A 145 -8.00 7.48 8.00
CA THR A 145 -7.15 7.15 9.15
C THR A 145 -6.41 5.82 8.91
N THR A 146 -5.33 5.59 9.63
CA THR A 146 -4.60 4.30 9.56
C THR A 146 -5.49 3.11 9.91
N ALA A 147 -6.39 3.27 10.89
CA ALA A 147 -7.37 2.24 11.25
C ALA A 147 -8.35 1.95 10.10
N GLN A 148 -8.82 3.00 9.41
CA GLN A 148 -9.69 2.85 8.25
C GLN A 148 -8.98 2.17 7.09
N VAL A 149 -7.73 2.54 6.79
CA VAL A 149 -6.91 1.88 5.75
C VAL A 149 -6.73 0.39 6.08
N ALA A 150 -6.40 0.06 7.32
CA ALA A 150 -6.25 -1.33 7.76
C ALA A 150 -7.57 -2.14 7.70
N ALA A 151 -8.73 -1.46 7.75
CA ALA A 151 -10.05 -2.06 7.69
C ALA A 151 -10.58 -2.30 6.27
N ILE A 152 -9.98 -1.72 5.22
CA ILE A 152 -10.38 -1.97 3.83
C ILE A 152 -10.23 -3.47 3.53
N GLU A 153 -11.28 -4.09 2.98
CA GLU A 153 -11.21 -5.52 2.63
C GLU A 153 -10.22 -5.76 1.48
N THR A 154 -9.59 -6.93 1.43
CA THR A 154 -8.62 -7.28 0.38
C THR A 154 -9.22 -7.30 -1.02
N THR A 155 -10.51 -7.58 -1.14
CA THR A 155 -11.29 -7.47 -2.38
C THR A 155 -11.34 -6.03 -2.90
N ASP A 156 -11.43 -5.09 -1.97
CA ASP A 156 -11.56 -3.66 -2.27
C ASP A 156 -10.18 -3.02 -2.51
N ILE A 157 -9.15 -3.51 -1.85
CA ILE A 157 -7.75 -3.14 -2.15
C ILE A 157 -7.39 -3.44 -3.62
N ARG A 158 -7.92 -4.52 -4.21
CA ARG A 158 -7.72 -4.81 -5.64
C ARG A 158 -8.40 -3.82 -6.58
N ALA A 159 -9.37 -3.08 -6.09
CA ALA A 159 -10.13 -2.11 -6.87
C ALA A 159 -9.67 -0.67 -6.67
N ILE A 160 -8.72 -0.41 -5.77
CA ILE A 160 -8.15 0.93 -5.67
C ILE A 160 -7.42 1.28 -6.97
N THR A 161 -7.25 2.56 -7.21
CA THR A 161 -6.53 3.05 -8.38
C THR A 161 -5.08 3.38 -8.03
N THR A 162 -4.22 3.41 -9.02
CA THR A 162 -2.83 3.91 -8.86
C THR A 162 -2.78 5.31 -8.26
N ALA A 163 -3.80 6.16 -8.51
CA ALA A 163 -3.92 7.46 -7.89
C ALA A 163 -4.21 7.38 -6.38
N HIS A 164 -5.03 6.41 -5.95
CA HIS A 164 -5.26 6.14 -4.53
C HIS A 164 -3.97 5.63 -3.85
N ALA A 165 -3.29 4.68 -4.46
CA ALA A 165 -2.03 4.15 -3.96
C ALA A 165 -0.95 5.24 -3.82
N ALA A 166 -0.83 6.12 -4.83
CA ALA A 166 0.10 7.26 -4.80
C ALA A 166 -0.23 8.31 -3.73
N ALA A 167 -1.51 8.41 -3.33
CA ALA A 167 -1.99 9.36 -2.35
C ALA A 167 -1.77 8.93 -0.89
N LEU A 168 -1.45 7.65 -0.65
CA LEU A 168 -1.15 7.16 0.71
C LEU A 168 0.09 7.87 1.27
N ASN A 169 0.02 8.21 2.55
CA ASN A 169 1.19 8.64 3.31
C ASN A 169 1.90 7.44 3.95
N THR A 170 3.08 7.68 4.53
CA THR A 170 3.91 6.63 5.14
C THR A 170 3.21 5.87 6.27
N ALA A 171 2.43 6.57 7.11
CA ALA A 171 1.70 5.93 8.20
C ALA A 171 0.57 5.02 7.67
N GLN A 172 -0.11 5.44 6.62
CA GLN A 172 -1.14 4.65 5.96
C GLN A 172 -0.54 3.43 5.23
N ALA A 173 0.61 3.60 4.54
CA ALA A 173 1.32 2.49 3.89
C ALA A 173 1.76 1.44 4.92
N ALA A 174 2.32 1.87 6.06
CA ALA A 174 2.70 0.99 7.16
C ALA A 174 1.50 0.32 7.86
N ALA A 175 0.31 0.93 7.78
CA ALA A 175 -0.91 0.39 8.40
C ALA A 175 -1.61 -0.69 7.56
N LEU A 176 -1.27 -0.84 6.28
CA LEU A 176 -1.77 -1.95 5.47
C LEU A 176 -1.37 -3.29 6.12
N ASN A 177 -2.29 -4.23 6.20
CA ASN A 177 -1.93 -5.57 6.64
C ASN A 177 -1.27 -6.37 5.50
N THR A 178 -0.63 -7.50 5.83
CA THR A 178 0.09 -8.34 4.86
C THR A 178 -0.81 -8.85 3.72
N ASN A 179 -2.07 -9.18 4.01
CA ASN A 179 -3.02 -9.62 2.97
C ASN A 179 -3.38 -8.47 2.01
N GLN A 180 -3.51 -7.25 2.54
CA GLN A 180 -3.77 -6.07 1.72
C GLN A 180 -2.58 -5.77 0.80
N VAL A 181 -1.36 -5.80 1.34
CA VAL A 181 -0.14 -5.57 0.54
C VAL A 181 0.01 -6.65 -0.54
N ALA A 182 -0.25 -7.91 -0.22
CA ALA A 182 -0.23 -9.01 -1.19
C ALA A 182 -1.34 -8.90 -2.26
N ALA A 183 -2.43 -8.18 -1.95
CA ALA A 183 -3.57 -8.00 -2.84
C ALA A 183 -3.45 -6.77 -3.77
N LEU A 184 -2.51 -5.85 -3.51
CA LEU A 184 -2.24 -4.71 -4.40
C LEU A 184 -1.91 -5.21 -5.80
N GLU A 185 -2.27 -4.43 -6.81
CA GLU A 185 -1.74 -4.67 -8.15
C GLU A 185 -0.30 -4.13 -8.25
N THR A 186 0.49 -4.71 -9.15
CA THR A 186 1.88 -4.26 -9.40
C THR A 186 1.95 -2.79 -9.78
N SER A 187 0.95 -2.30 -10.51
CA SER A 187 0.79 -0.88 -10.88
C SER A 187 0.63 0.02 -9.67
N ASP A 188 -0.09 -0.44 -8.65
CA ASP A 188 -0.37 0.34 -7.45
C ASP A 188 0.84 0.39 -6.53
N LEU A 189 1.54 -0.73 -6.36
CA LEU A 189 2.80 -0.75 -5.62
C LEU A 189 3.87 0.13 -6.30
N ARG A 190 3.92 0.17 -7.63
CA ARG A 190 4.78 1.09 -8.38
C ARG A 190 4.41 2.55 -8.20
N ALA A 191 3.17 2.86 -7.88
CA ALA A 191 2.72 4.22 -7.61
C ALA A 191 3.12 4.72 -6.21
N PHE A 192 3.53 3.83 -5.30
CA PHE A 192 4.08 4.23 -4.00
C PHE A 192 5.34 5.06 -4.22
N ASN A 193 5.46 6.16 -3.50
CA ASN A 193 6.72 6.91 -3.46
C ASN A 193 7.78 6.15 -2.64
N THR A 194 9.03 6.56 -2.74
CA THR A 194 10.15 5.90 -2.06
C THR A 194 10.02 5.92 -0.52
N ALA A 195 9.41 6.97 0.04
CA ALA A 195 9.16 7.06 1.48
C ALA A 195 8.12 6.03 1.94
N ASN A 196 7.08 5.78 1.13
CA ASN A 196 6.08 4.75 1.42
C ASN A 196 6.70 3.34 1.36
N ILE A 197 7.57 3.08 0.38
CA ILE A 197 8.30 1.81 0.28
C ILE A 197 9.18 1.60 1.52
N ALA A 198 9.95 2.63 1.92
CA ALA A 198 10.80 2.55 3.11
C ALA A 198 10.01 2.41 4.42
N ALA A 199 8.74 2.83 4.44
CA ALA A 199 7.86 2.74 5.61
C ALA A 199 7.16 1.36 5.75
N LEU A 200 7.19 0.52 4.72
CA LEU A 200 6.62 -0.84 4.82
C LEU A 200 7.40 -1.65 5.87
N THR A 201 6.68 -2.46 6.63
CA THR A 201 7.31 -3.37 7.60
C THR A 201 7.99 -4.55 6.92
N THR A 202 8.87 -5.23 7.62
CA THR A 202 9.52 -6.46 7.13
C THR A 202 8.51 -7.56 6.80
N GLU A 203 7.43 -7.67 7.57
CA GLU A 203 6.34 -8.61 7.33
C GLU A 203 5.56 -8.26 6.04
N GLN A 204 5.35 -6.97 5.78
CA GLN A 204 4.73 -6.51 4.55
C GLN A 204 5.62 -6.79 3.33
N ILE A 205 6.94 -6.56 3.44
CA ILE A 205 7.90 -6.90 2.39
C ILE A 205 7.93 -8.41 2.12
N ALA A 206 7.96 -9.23 3.18
CA ALA A 206 7.93 -10.69 3.05
C ALA A 206 6.61 -11.23 2.45
N ALA A 207 5.53 -10.47 2.55
CA ALA A 207 4.22 -10.79 1.98
C ALA A 207 4.05 -10.37 0.51
N LEU A 208 4.99 -9.59 -0.05
CA LEU A 208 4.94 -9.21 -1.46
C LEU A 208 5.00 -10.45 -2.35
N ALA A 209 4.22 -10.46 -3.41
CA ALA A 209 4.40 -11.46 -4.45
C ALA A 209 5.69 -11.17 -5.23
N THR A 210 6.33 -12.21 -5.73
CA THR A 210 7.55 -12.10 -6.56
C THR A 210 7.37 -11.14 -7.76
N SER A 211 6.18 -11.10 -8.36
CA SER A 211 5.83 -10.15 -9.41
C SER A 211 5.85 -8.69 -8.94
N HIS A 212 5.52 -8.45 -7.67
CA HIS A 212 5.60 -7.11 -7.08
C HIS A 212 7.06 -6.65 -7.04
N VAL A 213 7.96 -7.47 -6.49
CA VAL A 213 9.39 -7.14 -6.34
C VAL A 213 10.03 -6.88 -7.71
N GLY A 214 9.79 -7.75 -8.69
CA GLY A 214 10.30 -7.56 -10.06
C GLY A 214 9.75 -6.33 -10.78
N SER A 215 8.58 -5.81 -10.36
CA SER A 215 7.96 -4.64 -10.96
C SER A 215 8.42 -3.30 -10.37
N LEU A 216 9.06 -3.28 -9.19
CA LEU A 216 9.50 -2.06 -8.53
C LEU A 216 10.46 -1.26 -9.42
N SER A 217 10.43 0.05 -9.30
CA SER A 217 11.46 0.90 -9.92
C SER A 217 12.80 0.77 -9.19
N THR A 218 13.89 1.09 -9.88
CA THR A 218 15.23 1.13 -9.25
C THR A 218 15.28 2.07 -8.05
N ALA A 219 14.58 3.21 -8.12
CA ALA A 219 14.49 4.14 -6.99
C ALA A 219 13.76 3.55 -5.78
N GLN A 220 12.71 2.73 -6.02
CA GLN A 220 11.99 2.04 -4.95
C GLN A 220 12.85 0.95 -4.30
N VAL A 221 13.60 0.18 -5.09
CA VAL A 221 14.55 -0.83 -4.57
C VAL A 221 15.68 -0.16 -3.80
N ALA A 222 16.23 0.94 -4.30
CA ALA A 222 17.25 1.71 -3.59
C ALA A 222 16.75 2.33 -2.27
N ALA A 223 15.42 2.48 -2.12
CA ALA A 223 14.80 3.00 -0.90
C ALA A 223 14.54 1.93 0.18
N PHE A 224 14.71 0.66 -0.10
CA PHE A 224 14.57 -0.38 0.93
C PHE A 224 15.54 -0.14 2.08
N THR A 225 15.09 -0.39 3.29
CA THR A 225 15.99 -0.48 4.44
C THR A 225 16.79 -1.79 4.41
N THR A 226 17.85 -1.87 5.20
CA THR A 226 18.65 -3.10 5.34
C THR A 226 17.81 -4.28 5.83
N GLU A 227 16.90 -4.01 6.78
CA GLU A 227 15.97 -5.00 7.33
C GLU A 227 14.97 -5.49 6.26
N GLN A 228 14.49 -4.58 5.41
CA GLN A 228 13.59 -4.92 4.31
C GLN A 228 14.30 -5.78 3.26
N VAL A 229 15.55 -5.47 2.91
CA VAL A 229 16.35 -6.29 1.99
C VAL A 229 16.58 -7.68 2.58
N ALA A 230 16.91 -7.78 3.85
CA ALA A 230 17.09 -9.07 4.52
C ALA A 230 15.79 -9.90 4.61
N ALA A 231 14.61 -9.24 4.58
CA ALA A 231 13.30 -9.89 4.63
C ALA A 231 12.83 -10.46 3.27
N LEU A 232 13.44 -10.07 2.14
CA LEU A 232 13.14 -10.64 0.83
C LEU A 232 13.46 -12.15 0.83
N ASN A 233 12.58 -12.95 0.27
CA ASN A 233 12.86 -14.37 0.11
C ASN A 233 13.72 -14.61 -1.15
N THR A 234 14.29 -15.82 -1.28
CA THR A 234 15.18 -16.15 -2.42
C THR A 234 14.50 -16.06 -3.78
N LYS A 235 13.18 -16.30 -3.87
CA LYS A 235 12.43 -16.14 -5.13
C LYS A 235 12.33 -14.65 -5.53
N ASP A 236 12.20 -13.78 -4.54
CA ASP A 236 12.17 -12.33 -4.77
C ASP A 236 13.53 -11.82 -5.24
N ILE A 237 14.61 -12.38 -4.70
CA ILE A 237 15.99 -12.09 -5.17
C ILE A 237 16.16 -12.49 -6.64
N VAL A 238 15.69 -13.67 -7.04
CA VAL A 238 15.71 -14.14 -8.44
C VAL A 238 14.87 -13.26 -9.37
N ALA A 239 13.81 -12.64 -8.84
CA ALA A 239 12.94 -11.76 -9.63
C ALA A 239 13.46 -10.34 -9.80
N LEU A 240 14.50 -9.95 -9.07
CA LEU A 240 15.15 -8.65 -9.27
C LEU A 240 15.79 -8.62 -10.67
N THR A 241 15.66 -7.51 -11.33
CA THR A 241 16.36 -7.22 -12.58
C THR A 241 17.79 -6.75 -12.31
N SER A 242 18.70 -6.91 -13.27
CA SER A 242 20.06 -6.38 -13.16
C SER A 242 20.11 -4.88 -12.85
N ALA A 243 19.15 -4.10 -13.37
CA ALA A 243 19.05 -2.67 -13.07
C ALA A 243 18.67 -2.40 -11.59
N GLN A 244 17.81 -3.22 -11.01
CA GLN A 244 17.43 -3.15 -9.59
C GLN A 244 18.58 -3.57 -8.70
N VAL A 245 19.31 -4.63 -9.04
CA VAL A 245 20.50 -5.08 -8.30
C VAL A 245 21.61 -4.02 -8.36
N ALA A 246 21.84 -3.40 -9.52
CA ALA A 246 22.79 -2.30 -9.66
C ALA A 246 22.43 -1.05 -8.82
N ALA A 247 21.15 -0.88 -8.48
CA ALA A 247 20.68 0.23 -7.66
C ALA A 247 20.85 0.00 -6.14
N LEU A 248 21.18 -1.23 -5.72
CA LEU A 248 21.45 -1.51 -4.31
C LEU A 248 22.70 -0.75 -3.83
N ASN A 249 22.59 -0.08 -2.70
CA ASN A 249 23.76 0.55 -2.06
C ASN A 249 24.58 -0.47 -1.27
N THR A 250 25.74 -0.06 -0.80
CA THR A 250 26.69 -0.93 -0.05
C THR A 250 26.07 -1.55 1.20
N ALA A 251 25.31 -0.78 1.97
CA ALA A 251 24.64 -1.29 3.18
C ALA A 251 23.58 -2.36 2.85
N GLN A 252 22.83 -2.14 1.78
CA GLN A 252 21.84 -3.11 1.30
C GLN A 252 22.51 -4.41 0.80
N VAL A 253 23.62 -4.29 0.07
CA VAL A 253 24.40 -5.46 -0.39
C VAL A 253 24.93 -6.25 0.80
N THR A 254 25.49 -5.57 1.82
CA THR A 254 25.96 -6.21 3.05
C THR A 254 24.84 -6.89 3.85
N ALA A 255 23.62 -6.35 3.76
CA ALA A 255 22.44 -6.89 4.47
C ALA A 255 21.85 -8.17 3.84
N LEU A 256 22.20 -8.50 2.60
CA LEU A 256 21.81 -9.76 1.99
C LEU A 256 22.41 -10.94 2.78
N ASN A 257 21.61 -11.94 3.07
CA ASN A 257 22.12 -13.17 3.68
C ASN A 257 22.75 -14.09 2.62
N THR A 258 23.50 -15.11 3.08
CA THR A 258 24.21 -16.04 2.19
C THR A 258 23.28 -16.79 1.23
N ALA A 259 22.06 -17.14 1.64
CA ALA A 259 21.08 -17.78 0.78
C ALA A 259 20.59 -16.84 -0.34
N GLN A 260 20.42 -15.55 -0.01
CA GLN A 260 20.06 -14.53 -0.99
C GLN A 260 21.19 -14.28 -1.99
N ILE A 261 22.44 -14.22 -1.54
CA ILE A 261 23.62 -14.12 -2.43
C ILE A 261 23.70 -15.33 -3.36
N ALA A 262 23.56 -16.55 -2.84
CA ALA A 262 23.57 -17.77 -3.65
C ALA A 262 22.40 -17.85 -4.65
N ALA A 263 21.29 -17.15 -4.39
CA ALA A 263 20.12 -17.10 -5.26
C ALA A 263 20.23 -16.05 -6.38
N LEU A 264 21.14 -15.08 -6.31
CA LEU A 264 21.34 -14.11 -7.39
C LEU A 264 21.70 -14.80 -8.71
N GLU A 265 21.06 -14.39 -9.79
CA GLU A 265 21.47 -14.84 -11.10
C GLU A 265 22.84 -14.27 -11.48
N THR A 266 23.60 -15.00 -12.30
CA THR A 266 24.96 -14.56 -12.72
C THR A 266 24.94 -13.21 -13.43
N THR A 267 23.90 -12.91 -14.18
CA THR A 267 23.67 -11.63 -14.86
C THR A 267 23.50 -10.50 -13.87
N ASP A 268 22.81 -10.76 -12.77
CA ASP A 268 22.49 -9.77 -11.75
C ASP A 268 23.67 -9.55 -10.80
N LEU A 269 24.39 -10.61 -10.46
CA LEU A 269 25.64 -10.50 -9.71
C LEU A 269 26.67 -9.63 -10.45
N ARG A 270 26.75 -9.73 -11.78
CA ARG A 270 27.58 -8.85 -12.61
C ARG A 270 27.16 -7.37 -12.57
N ALA A 271 25.89 -7.10 -12.26
CA ALA A 271 25.37 -5.75 -12.15
C ALA A 271 25.67 -5.11 -10.78
N VAL A 272 26.05 -5.89 -9.77
CA VAL A 272 26.53 -5.35 -8.49
C VAL A 272 27.71 -4.41 -8.76
N THR A 273 27.64 -3.19 -8.22
CA THR A 273 28.71 -2.20 -8.41
C THR A 273 30.04 -2.68 -7.78
N THR A 274 31.17 -2.14 -8.21
CA THR A 274 32.47 -2.43 -7.59
C THR A 274 32.49 -2.08 -6.09
N ALA A 275 31.84 -0.98 -5.71
CA ALA A 275 31.67 -0.59 -4.31
C ALA A 275 30.80 -1.61 -3.54
N GLY A 276 29.73 -2.11 -4.17
CA GLY A 276 28.90 -3.19 -3.63
C GLY A 276 29.67 -4.49 -3.47
N THR A 277 30.48 -4.85 -4.47
CA THR A 277 31.34 -6.04 -4.40
C THR A 277 32.37 -5.93 -3.26
N GLN A 278 32.97 -4.76 -3.11
CA GLN A 278 33.91 -4.49 -2.01
C GLN A 278 33.23 -4.53 -0.62
N ALA A 279 31.93 -4.26 -0.56
CA ALA A 279 31.13 -4.29 0.66
C ALA A 279 30.61 -5.69 1.04
N LEU A 280 30.74 -6.70 0.17
CA LEU A 280 30.37 -8.08 0.51
C LEU A 280 31.16 -8.54 1.74
N THR A 281 30.52 -9.29 2.62
CA THR A 281 31.23 -9.97 3.71
C THR A 281 31.99 -11.19 3.21
N THR A 282 32.93 -11.69 3.98
CA THR A 282 33.65 -12.94 3.66
C THR A 282 32.72 -14.14 3.55
N GLU A 283 31.70 -14.20 4.40
CA GLU A 283 30.66 -15.24 4.34
C GLU A 283 29.82 -15.15 3.06
N GLN A 284 29.52 -13.92 2.60
CA GLN A 284 28.81 -13.73 1.34
C GLN A 284 29.67 -14.14 0.13
N VAL A 285 30.96 -13.83 0.16
CA VAL A 285 31.90 -14.26 -0.90
C VAL A 285 32.05 -15.79 -0.91
N ALA A 286 32.19 -16.43 0.25
CA ALA A 286 32.23 -17.88 0.37
C ALA A 286 30.93 -18.57 -0.03
N ALA A 287 29.79 -17.87 0.02
CA ALA A 287 28.49 -18.38 -0.41
C ALA A 287 28.23 -18.30 -1.91
N LEU A 288 29.09 -17.64 -2.69
CA LEU A 288 29.01 -17.67 -4.14
C LEU A 288 29.19 -19.11 -4.64
N ASN A 289 28.39 -19.51 -5.60
CA ASN A 289 28.61 -20.77 -6.27
C ASN A 289 29.63 -20.57 -7.42
N THR A 290 30.15 -21.70 -7.94
CA THR A 290 31.19 -21.73 -8.99
C THR A 290 30.81 -20.95 -10.25
N ALA A 291 29.51 -20.99 -10.66
CA ALA A 291 29.03 -20.22 -11.82
C ALA A 291 29.01 -18.73 -11.53
N GLN A 292 28.64 -18.34 -10.32
CA GLN A 292 28.63 -16.96 -9.87
C GLN A 292 30.06 -16.40 -9.79
N ALA A 293 30.99 -17.10 -9.17
CA ALA A 293 32.40 -16.72 -9.10
C ALA A 293 33.00 -16.53 -10.51
N ALA A 294 32.79 -17.51 -11.41
CA ALA A 294 33.21 -17.41 -12.80
C ALA A 294 32.55 -16.26 -13.59
N SER A 295 31.40 -15.78 -13.16
CA SER A 295 30.67 -14.71 -13.82
C SER A 295 31.12 -13.29 -13.41
N LEU A 296 31.85 -13.13 -12.31
CA LEU A 296 32.31 -11.83 -11.84
C LEU A 296 33.06 -11.09 -12.97
N THR A 297 32.86 -9.80 -13.06
CA THR A 297 33.65 -8.98 -13.98
C THR A 297 35.09 -8.79 -13.46
N THR A 298 36.03 -8.52 -14.35
CA THR A 298 37.42 -8.21 -13.94
C THR A 298 37.48 -7.00 -13.00
N ALA A 299 36.57 -6.02 -13.18
CA ALA A 299 36.47 -4.86 -12.28
C ALA A 299 36.00 -5.25 -10.88
N GLN A 300 35.02 -6.18 -10.77
CA GLN A 300 34.56 -6.71 -9.48
C GLN A 300 35.68 -7.51 -8.79
N VAL A 301 36.39 -8.36 -9.52
CA VAL A 301 37.51 -9.13 -8.98
C VAL A 301 38.64 -8.19 -8.51
N ALA A 302 38.97 -7.16 -9.28
CA ALA A 302 39.97 -6.16 -8.89
C ALA A 302 39.58 -5.35 -7.66
N ALA A 303 38.27 -5.23 -7.38
CA ALA A 303 37.73 -4.49 -6.23
C ALA A 303 37.69 -5.32 -4.94
N LEU A 304 37.92 -6.63 -4.98
CA LEU A 304 37.92 -7.49 -3.80
C LEU A 304 38.98 -7.02 -2.77
N THR A 305 38.64 -7.10 -1.51
CA THR A 305 39.62 -6.94 -0.40
C THR A 305 40.48 -8.21 -0.27
N THR A 306 41.54 -8.12 0.49
CA THR A 306 42.43 -9.25 0.80
C THR A 306 41.68 -10.39 1.50
N GLU A 307 40.79 -10.02 2.45
CA GLU A 307 39.98 -10.97 3.20
C GLU A 307 38.95 -11.65 2.29
N GLN A 308 38.33 -10.89 1.36
CA GLN A 308 37.41 -11.44 0.39
C GLN A 308 38.11 -12.38 -0.61
N ALA A 309 39.31 -12.03 -1.07
CA ALA A 309 40.10 -12.90 -1.95
C ALA A 309 40.45 -14.23 -1.26
N ALA A 310 40.85 -14.17 0.00
CA ALA A 310 41.11 -15.35 0.81
C ALA A 310 39.85 -16.18 1.13
N ALA A 311 38.66 -15.59 1.07
CA ALA A 311 37.38 -16.25 1.33
C ALA A 311 36.77 -16.97 0.12
N ILE A 312 37.32 -16.79 -1.09
CA ILE A 312 36.87 -17.52 -2.30
C ILE A 312 37.11 -19.00 -2.07
N GLU A 313 36.08 -19.84 -2.28
CA GLU A 313 36.22 -21.28 -2.17
C GLU A 313 37.25 -21.85 -3.20
N THR A 314 37.96 -22.90 -2.83
CA THR A 314 39.00 -23.50 -3.69
C THR A 314 38.46 -24.02 -5.04
N THR A 315 37.21 -24.49 -5.06
CA THR A 315 36.50 -24.89 -6.28
C THR A 315 36.24 -23.68 -7.17
N ASP A 316 35.99 -22.54 -6.60
CA ASP A 316 35.56 -21.30 -7.30
C ASP A 316 36.77 -20.54 -7.83
N ILE A 317 37.88 -20.52 -7.09
CA ILE A 317 39.12 -19.91 -7.60
C ILE A 317 39.64 -20.62 -8.85
N LYS A 318 39.47 -21.92 -8.92
CA LYS A 318 39.81 -22.72 -10.10
C LYS A 318 38.91 -22.39 -11.31
N ALA A 319 37.68 -21.99 -11.06
CA ALA A 319 36.72 -21.65 -12.12
C ALA A 319 36.88 -20.20 -12.64
N LEU A 320 37.62 -19.34 -11.94
CA LEU A 320 37.95 -18.01 -12.43
C LEU A 320 38.69 -18.11 -13.79
N THR A 321 38.35 -17.19 -14.69
CA THR A 321 39.09 -17.06 -15.95
C THR A 321 40.50 -16.49 -15.68
N THR A 322 41.45 -16.73 -16.61
CA THR A 322 42.79 -16.12 -16.51
C THR A 322 42.76 -14.61 -16.47
N ALA A 323 41.76 -13.96 -17.13
CA ALA A 323 41.57 -12.50 -17.07
C ALA A 323 41.12 -12.03 -15.71
N GLN A 324 40.25 -12.79 -15.01
CA GLN A 324 39.81 -12.50 -13.65
C GLN A 324 40.97 -12.67 -12.65
N VAL A 325 41.73 -13.75 -12.78
CA VAL A 325 42.90 -13.99 -11.91
C VAL A 325 43.99 -12.93 -12.15
N ALA A 326 44.21 -12.50 -13.39
CA ALA A 326 45.13 -11.40 -13.72
C ALA A 326 44.65 -10.03 -13.18
N ALA A 327 43.35 -9.90 -12.90
CA ALA A 327 42.76 -8.67 -12.33
C ALA A 327 42.93 -8.59 -10.79
N LEU A 328 43.31 -9.68 -10.12
CA LEU A 328 43.68 -9.64 -8.71
C LEU A 328 44.91 -8.75 -8.54
N ASN A 329 44.85 -7.81 -7.62
CA ASN A 329 45.99 -6.97 -7.29
C ASN A 329 47.06 -7.78 -6.49
N THR A 330 48.26 -7.24 -6.39
CA THR A 330 49.37 -7.91 -5.72
C THR A 330 49.04 -8.29 -4.26
N ALA A 331 48.31 -7.44 -3.54
CA ALA A 331 47.90 -7.73 -2.15
C ALA A 331 46.90 -8.90 -2.10
N ASN A 332 45.95 -8.95 -3.02
CA ASN A 332 44.98 -10.06 -3.12
C ASN A 332 45.68 -11.40 -3.45
N VAL A 333 46.63 -11.36 -4.38
CA VAL A 333 47.43 -12.56 -4.73
C VAL A 333 48.25 -13.05 -3.53
N ALA A 334 48.85 -12.13 -2.79
CA ALA A 334 49.62 -12.46 -1.58
C ALA A 334 48.72 -12.96 -0.42
N ALA A 335 47.45 -12.63 -0.42
CA ALA A 335 46.47 -13.05 0.59
C ALA A 335 45.85 -14.42 0.28
N LEU A 336 46.03 -14.99 -0.94
CA LEU A 336 45.51 -16.29 -1.26
C LEU A 336 46.09 -17.37 -0.31
N THR A 337 45.21 -18.25 0.14
CA THR A 337 45.60 -19.37 1.02
C THR A 337 46.43 -20.41 0.24
N THR A 338 47.20 -21.21 0.97
CA THR A 338 47.99 -22.35 0.36
C THR A 338 47.10 -23.26 -0.47
N ASP A 339 45.88 -23.55 0.00
CA ASP A 339 44.95 -24.43 -0.71
C ASP A 339 44.42 -23.76 -1.98
N GLN A 340 44.13 -22.46 -1.95
CA GLN A 340 43.74 -21.72 -3.14
C GLN A 340 44.84 -21.70 -4.19
N VAL A 341 46.10 -21.43 -3.78
CA VAL A 341 47.27 -21.43 -4.69
C VAL A 341 47.47 -22.81 -5.30
N ALA A 342 47.34 -23.86 -4.49
CA ALA A 342 47.49 -25.29 -4.97
C ALA A 342 46.38 -25.70 -5.96
N ASN A 343 45.23 -25.03 -5.94
CA ASN A 343 44.11 -25.30 -6.85
C ASN A 343 44.09 -24.37 -8.09
N LEU A 344 45.01 -23.41 -8.22
CA LEU A 344 45.16 -22.65 -9.46
C LEU A 344 45.58 -23.57 -10.62
N THR A 345 44.98 -23.32 -11.77
CA THR A 345 45.42 -24.00 -13.02
C THR A 345 46.76 -23.43 -13.49
N THR A 346 47.49 -24.20 -14.31
CA THR A 346 48.77 -23.77 -14.89
C THR A 346 48.61 -22.41 -15.63
N ALA A 347 47.49 -22.21 -16.34
CA ALA A 347 47.22 -20.97 -17.06
C ALA A 347 46.99 -19.79 -16.10
N GLN A 348 46.34 -20.02 -14.93
CA GLN A 348 46.14 -19.01 -13.91
C GLN A 348 47.44 -18.65 -13.19
N VAL A 349 48.29 -19.66 -12.88
CA VAL A 349 49.61 -19.42 -12.28
C VAL A 349 50.48 -18.54 -13.18
N ALA A 350 50.47 -18.79 -14.50
CA ALA A 350 51.27 -18.02 -15.48
C ALA A 350 50.92 -16.52 -15.53
N VAL A 351 49.71 -16.13 -15.13
CA VAL A 351 49.30 -14.71 -15.14
C VAL A 351 49.50 -13.99 -13.82
N VAL A 352 49.63 -14.70 -12.69
CA VAL A 352 49.91 -14.12 -11.38
C VAL A 352 51.38 -14.13 -11.00
N MET A 353 52.17 -15.00 -11.60
CA MET A 353 53.61 -15.10 -11.43
C MET A 353 54.29 -14.96 -12.80
N PRO A 354 54.35 -13.73 -13.37
CA PRO A 354 55.10 -13.57 -14.61
C PRO A 354 56.58 -13.86 -14.36
N ALA A 355 57.21 -14.61 -15.28
CA ALA A 355 58.59 -15.05 -15.19
C ALA A 355 59.61 -13.88 -15.12
#